data_160814030fd5600974f9de070c518bb4
#
_entry.id   160814030fd5600974f9de070c518bb4
#
_cell.length_a   1.000
_cell.length_b   1.000
_cell.length_c   1.000
_cell.angle_alpha   90.00
_cell.angle_beta   90.00
_cell.angle_gamma   90.00
#
_symmetry.space_group_name_H-M   'P 1'
#
loop_
_entity.id
_entity.type
_entity.pdbx_description
1 polymer ?
#
loop_
_entity_poly.entity_id
_entity_poly.type
_entity_poly.pdbx_seq_one_letter_code
_entity_poly.pdbx_strand_id
1 'polypeptide(L)'
;MIRGTRSIIPTVVLALALLMPGAALAGTTMTTTAAAPAGPTGPGGPTGPKPKPKPKRKPSAKPAVSAHAKIYLYDSFFVSRSPVTVPGRRIHADGVVFPYVPGQWVHVRVMLGSRVIRSDNWRIRPSKNRRFGWFKVPFSSPGAGGISVEVTHKTNHAVREFKLSRSLAALDTNISFGSSGRFVQLIQQRLAALHIYIPQTGVYDSGTGWALDAYHRLLHWGTYQSVDGRTVSYLLNGWGEFKLRFPSHGRHAEGNLGLQLLALADGSHVQAILPISSGKPSTPTILGDFQVYSRVPGYLPDGMYYSDFFTGGYAIHGYDPAPDYPASHGCMRLPIQDAIWVYNWLSYGDWVDTYY
;
A
#
# COMPACT_ATOMS: atom_id res chain seq x y z
N MET A 1 17.39 11.52 -19.07
CA MET A 1 17.77 10.91 -17.78
C MET A 1 16.77 11.38 -16.74
N ILE A 2 15.73 10.61 -16.50
CA ILE A 2 14.66 10.95 -15.56
C ILE A 2 15.08 10.36 -14.21
N ARG A 3 15.48 11.20 -13.27
CA ARG A 3 15.73 10.80 -11.87
C ARG A 3 14.39 10.58 -11.20
N GLY A 4 14.05 9.33 -10.95
CA GLY A 4 12.88 8.97 -10.14
C GLY A 4 13.04 9.51 -8.71
N THR A 5 12.15 10.39 -8.32
CA THR A 5 11.94 10.74 -6.91
C THR A 5 11.50 9.48 -6.18
N ARG A 6 12.34 8.98 -5.29
CA ARG A 6 11.99 7.89 -4.39
C ARG A 6 10.88 8.41 -3.45
N SER A 7 9.67 7.90 -3.64
CA SER A 7 8.60 8.03 -2.67
C SER A 7 9.12 7.53 -1.32
N ILE A 8 9.26 8.43 -0.37
CA ILE A 8 9.59 8.12 1.03
C ILE A 8 8.31 7.55 1.62
N ILE A 9 8.16 6.24 1.56
CA ILE A 9 7.15 5.52 2.35
C ILE A 9 7.56 5.74 3.81
N PRO A 10 6.70 6.31 4.67
CA PRO A 10 7.04 6.48 6.08
C PRO A 10 7.29 5.10 6.68
N THR A 11 8.50 4.91 7.19
CA THR A 11 8.84 3.76 8.03
C THR A 11 8.00 3.87 9.29
N VAL A 12 6.87 3.17 9.32
CA VAL A 12 6.09 3.02 10.55
C VAL A 12 6.95 2.27 11.55
N VAL A 13 7.59 3.04 12.43
CA VAL A 13 8.21 2.51 13.64
C VAL A 13 7.05 2.07 14.54
N LEU A 14 6.76 0.78 14.53
CA LEU A 14 5.75 0.17 15.38
C LEU A 14 6.27 0.20 16.83
N ALA A 15 5.86 1.23 17.59
CA ALA A 15 6.05 1.28 19.04
C ALA A 15 5.15 0.19 19.66
N LEU A 16 5.75 -0.91 20.07
CA LEU A 16 5.08 -1.98 20.78
C LEU A 16 4.92 -1.54 22.24
N ALA A 17 3.76 -0.99 22.60
CA ALA A 17 3.37 -0.78 24.00
C ALA A 17 3.10 -2.15 24.65
N LEU A 18 4.05 -2.62 25.45
CA LEU A 18 3.89 -3.80 26.33
C LEU A 18 3.19 -3.36 27.61
N LEU A 19 1.93 -3.70 27.77
CA LEU A 19 1.26 -3.72 29.08
C LEU A 19 1.85 -4.89 29.89
N MET A 20 2.53 -4.56 30.98
CA MET A 20 2.95 -5.52 31.99
C MET A 20 1.82 -5.72 33.01
N PRO A 21 1.47 -6.97 33.38
CA PRO A 21 0.69 -7.20 34.59
C PRO A 21 1.61 -7.13 35.81
N GLY A 22 1.15 -6.45 36.87
CA GLY A 22 1.86 -6.22 38.11
C GLY A 22 2.23 -7.51 38.86
N ALA A 23 3.43 -7.54 39.40
CA ALA A 23 3.92 -8.55 40.32
C ALA A 23 3.56 -8.17 41.75
N ALA A 24 2.85 -9.08 42.44
CA ALA A 24 2.58 -8.97 43.87
C ALA A 24 3.84 -9.28 44.68
N LEU A 25 4.09 -8.43 45.66
CA LEU A 25 5.12 -8.63 46.71
C LEU A 25 4.64 -9.70 47.69
N ALA A 26 5.44 -10.76 47.89
CA ALA A 26 5.31 -11.68 49.02
C ALA A 26 6.51 -11.54 49.95
N GLY A 27 6.20 -11.41 51.24
CA GLY A 27 7.10 -10.98 52.27
C GLY A 27 8.14 -12.03 52.73
N THR A 28 9.19 -11.48 53.28
CA THR A 28 10.34 -12.13 53.86
C THR A 28 10.03 -12.50 55.32
N THR A 29 10.17 -13.76 55.71
CA THR A 29 10.30 -14.18 57.12
C THR A 29 11.70 -14.67 57.37
N MET A 30 12.40 -13.98 58.27
CA MET A 30 13.67 -14.42 58.85
C MET A 30 13.39 -15.47 59.92
N THR A 31 14.17 -16.55 59.90
CA THR A 31 14.29 -17.48 61.06
C THR A 31 15.79 -17.63 61.38
N THR A 32 16.13 -17.18 62.54
CA THR A 32 17.42 -17.38 63.24
C THR A 32 17.47 -18.81 63.79
N THR A 33 18.61 -19.47 63.63
CA THR A 33 18.88 -20.68 64.41
C THR A 33 20.35 -20.70 64.92
N ALA A 34 20.43 -21.03 66.19
CA ALA A 34 21.56 -20.97 67.07
C ALA A 34 22.63 -22.05 66.83
N ALA A 35 23.82 -21.76 67.29
CA ALA A 35 24.99 -22.63 67.33
C ALA A 35 24.87 -23.65 68.50
N ALA A 36 25.42 -24.83 68.33
CA ALA A 36 25.64 -25.81 69.37
C ALA A 36 27.05 -26.46 69.27
N PRO A 37 27.59 -27.02 70.36
CA PRO A 37 29.02 -27.00 70.65
C PRO A 37 29.79 -28.26 70.21
N ALA A 38 31.12 -28.14 70.28
CA ALA A 38 32.13 -29.13 69.94
C ALA A 38 32.22 -30.31 70.97
N GLY A 39 32.38 -31.53 70.44
CA GLY A 39 32.71 -32.71 71.24
C GLY A 39 33.93 -33.47 70.68
N PRO A 40 34.60 -34.35 71.41
CA PRO A 40 35.99 -34.58 71.37
C PRO A 40 36.55 -35.61 70.38
N THR A 41 37.87 -35.51 70.17
CA THR A 41 38.70 -36.34 69.31
C THR A 41 38.89 -37.79 69.82
N GLY A 42 38.82 -38.78 68.93
CA GLY A 42 39.23 -40.16 69.15
C GLY A 42 40.03 -40.72 67.95
N PRO A 43 40.94 -41.65 68.15
CA PRO A 43 42.01 -41.95 67.19
C PRO A 43 41.71 -43.06 66.20
N GLY A 44 42.26 -42.93 65.05
CA GLY A 44 42.83 -43.91 64.12
C GLY A 44 42.07 -45.19 63.78
N GLY A 45 41.60 -45.27 62.53
CA GLY A 45 41.18 -46.51 61.84
C GLY A 45 41.63 -46.55 60.40
N PRO A 46 41.74 -47.71 59.71
CA PRO A 46 42.57 -47.92 58.54
C PRO A 46 42.03 -47.30 57.27
N THR A 47 42.88 -46.93 56.38
CA THR A 47 42.67 -46.34 55.06
C THR A 47 41.91 -47.28 54.13
N GLY A 48 40.62 -46.96 53.90
CA GLY A 48 39.82 -47.55 52.83
C GLY A 48 40.13 -46.91 51.47
N PRO A 49 39.81 -47.62 50.34
CA PRO A 49 40.16 -47.15 49.00
C PRO A 49 39.45 -45.83 48.67
N LYS A 50 40.21 -44.89 48.09
CA LYS A 50 39.73 -43.58 47.62
C LYS A 50 38.47 -43.75 46.77
N PRO A 51 37.37 -43.02 47.05
CA PRO A 51 36.16 -43.05 46.26
C PRO A 51 36.45 -42.55 44.86
N LYS A 52 36.06 -43.29 43.82
CA LYS A 52 36.11 -42.89 42.42
C LYS A 52 35.39 -41.53 42.26
N PRO A 53 35.96 -40.53 41.50
CA PRO A 53 35.30 -39.24 41.27
C PRO A 53 33.94 -39.48 40.66
N LYS A 54 32.89 -38.93 41.29
CA LYS A 54 31.50 -38.95 40.74
C LYS A 54 31.55 -38.26 39.35
N PRO A 55 30.91 -38.84 38.31
CA PRO A 55 30.86 -38.24 37.01
C PRO A 55 30.27 -36.84 37.15
N LYS A 56 30.99 -35.81 36.66
CA LYS A 56 30.50 -34.43 36.60
C LYS A 56 29.16 -34.45 35.88
N ARG A 57 28.04 -34.16 36.59
CA ARG A 57 26.72 -33.96 36.01
C ARG A 57 26.86 -32.93 34.86
N LYS A 58 26.58 -33.36 33.62
CA LYS A 58 26.47 -32.41 32.52
C LYS A 58 25.44 -31.36 32.93
N PRO A 59 25.72 -30.04 32.71
CA PRO A 59 24.77 -29.00 33.02
C PRO A 59 23.45 -29.34 32.37
N SER A 60 22.37 -29.35 33.14
CA SER A 60 21.03 -29.59 32.60
C SER A 60 20.76 -28.49 31.58
N ALA A 61 20.45 -28.86 30.33
CA ALA A 61 20.12 -27.90 29.29
C ALA A 61 18.94 -27.05 29.79
N LYS A 62 19.06 -25.72 29.69
CA LYS A 62 17.93 -24.82 29.99
C LYS A 62 16.72 -25.23 29.16
N PRO A 63 15.51 -25.25 29.74
CA PRO A 63 14.31 -25.64 29.00
C PRO A 63 14.09 -24.68 27.82
N ALA A 64 13.63 -25.23 26.69
CA ALA A 64 13.33 -24.46 25.49
C ALA A 64 12.25 -23.40 25.77
N VAL A 65 12.49 -22.15 25.34
CA VAL A 65 11.55 -21.02 25.51
C VAL A 65 10.43 -21.07 24.46
N SER A 66 9.23 -20.65 24.85
CA SER A 66 8.14 -20.42 23.89
C SER A 66 8.41 -19.13 23.12
N ALA A 67 8.31 -19.18 21.80
CA ALA A 67 8.46 -18.00 20.95
C ALA A 67 7.10 -17.43 20.56
N HIS A 68 7.02 -16.10 20.55
CA HIS A 68 5.91 -15.37 19.94
C HIS A 68 6.38 -14.89 18.56
N ALA A 69 5.65 -15.24 17.52
CA ALA A 69 6.00 -14.87 16.16
C ALA A 69 4.82 -14.28 15.41
N LYS A 70 5.08 -13.35 14.47
CA LYS A 70 4.08 -12.73 13.58
C LYS A 70 4.62 -12.65 12.16
N ILE A 71 3.72 -12.71 11.16
CA ILE A 71 4.04 -12.51 9.74
C ILE A 71 3.27 -11.30 9.24
N TYR A 72 3.95 -10.47 8.45
CA TYR A 72 3.41 -9.32 7.73
C TYR A 72 3.66 -9.52 6.24
N LEU A 73 2.71 -9.07 5.40
CA LEU A 73 2.84 -9.09 3.95
C LEU A 73 3.08 -7.66 3.48
N TYR A 74 4.29 -7.38 3.00
CA TYR A 74 4.67 -6.07 2.46
C TYR A 74 4.61 -6.07 0.93
N ASP A 75 4.43 -4.88 0.35
CA ASP A 75 4.28 -4.64 -1.09
C ASP A 75 3.02 -5.28 -1.70
N SER A 76 2.10 -5.77 -0.84
CA SER A 76 0.74 -6.16 -1.20
C SER A 76 -0.20 -4.95 -1.12
N PHE A 77 -1.34 -5.05 -1.78
CA PHE A 77 -2.43 -4.07 -1.70
C PHE A 77 -3.56 -4.59 -0.82
N PHE A 78 -4.49 -3.73 -0.49
CA PHE A 78 -5.70 -4.12 0.22
C PHE A 78 -6.94 -3.73 -0.60
N VAL A 79 -7.79 -4.71 -0.85
CA VAL A 79 -9.10 -4.52 -1.45
C VAL A 79 -10.13 -5.13 -0.50
N SER A 80 -11.12 -4.35 -0.08
CA SER A 80 -12.13 -4.78 0.90
C SER A 80 -11.51 -5.43 2.14
N ARG A 81 -10.47 -4.81 2.71
CA ARG A 81 -9.70 -5.27 3.89
C ARG A 81 -8.93 -6.58 3.70
N SER A 82 -8.90 -7.13 2.51
CA SER A 82 -8.18 -8.37 2.22
C SER A 82 -6.89 -8.07 1.46
N PRO A 83 -5.75 -8.68 1.82
CA PRO A 83 -4.50 -8.47 1.10
C PRO A 83 -4.56 -9.13 -0.28
N VAL A 84 -4.05 -8.40 -1.28
CA VAL A 84 -4.02 -8.84 -2.67
C VAL A 84 -2.70 -8.48 -3.33
N THR A 85 -2.39 -9.20 -4.39
CA THR A 85 -1.30 -8.91 -5.33
C THR A 85 -1.75 -9.24 -6.75
N VAL A 86 -0.84 -9.11 -7.71
CA VAL A 86 -1.03 -9.60 -9.09
C VAL A 86 0.08 -10.58 -9.47
N PRO A 87 -0.13 -11.45 -10.45
CA PRO A 87 0.92 -12.32 -10.98
C PRO A 87 2.17 -11.54 -11.37
N GLY A 88 3.36 -12.13 -11.12
CA GLY A 88 4.65 -11.51 -11.42
C GLY A 88 5.12 -10.42 -10.44
N ARG A 89 4.23 -9.77 -9.71
CA ARG A 89 4.63 -8.73 -8.74
C ARG A 89 5.38 -9.32 -7.57
N ARG A 90 6.55 -8.75 -7.27
CA ARG A 90 7.36 -9.14 -6.13
C ARG A 90 6.80 -8.55 -4.84
N ILE A 91 6.54 -9.41 -3.87
CA ILE A 91 6.08 -9.08 -2.53
C ILE A 91 6.97 -9.77 -1.48
N HIS A 92 6.82 -9.39 -0.21
CA HIS A 92 7.62 -9.96 0.88
C HIS A 92 6.72 -10.46 2.02
N ALA A 93 7.08 -11.63 2.54
CA ALA A 93 6.61 -12.09 3.84
C ALA A 93 7.71 -11.81 4.88
N ASP A 94 7.49 -10.84 5.75
CA ASP A 94 8.42 -10.47 6.79
C ASP A 94 7.94 -11.05 8.11
N GLY A 95 8.81 -11.80 8.79
CA GLY A 95 8.51 -12.40 10.08
C GLY A 95 9.29 -11.77 11.21
N VAL A 96 8.63 -11.62 12.36
CA VAL A 96 9.25 -11.20 13.62
C VAL A 96 9.07 -12.31 14.63
N VAL A 97 10.16 -12.66 15.35
CA VAL A 97 10.19 -13.74 16.35
C VAL A 97 10.77 -13.20 17.66
N PHE A 98 10.05 -13.40 18.76
CA PHE A 98 10.47 -12.98 20.10
C PHE A 98 10.39 -14.16 21.07
N PRO A 99 11.44 -14.37 21.90
CA PRO A 99 12.73 -13.74 21.92
C PRO A 99 13.64 -14.17 20.75
N TYR A 100 14.66 -13.38 20.42
CA TYR A 100 15.71 -13.82 19.51
C TYR A 100 16.64 -14.81 20.21
N VAL A 101 16.91 -15.93 19.55
CA VAL A 101 17.92 -16.90 19.97
C VAL A 101 18.90 -17.12 18.81
N PRO A 102 20.23 -17.02 19.04
CA PRO A 102 21.22 -17.23 17.99
C PRO A 102 21.08 -18.61 17.30
N GLY A 103 21.31 -18.66 15.99
CA GLY A 103 21.29 -19.90 15.23
C GLY A 103 19.88 -20.44 14.86
N GLN A 104 18.83 -19.66 15.11
CA GLN A 104 17.46 -20.05 14.73
C GLN A 104 17.21 -19.97 13.23
N TRP A 105 16.39 -20.90 12.74
CA TRP A 105 15.89 -20.99 11.38
C TRP A 105 14.38 -21.19 11.38
N VAL A 106 13.73 -20.72 10.35
CA VAL A 106 12.34 -21.04 9.99
C VAL A 106 12.30 -21.70 8.62
N HIS A 107 11.40 -22.64 8.46
CA HIS A 107 11.04 -23.16 7.14
C HIS A 107 9.85 -22.36 6.64
N VAL A 108 9.98 -21.76 5.45
CA VAL A 108 8.91 -20.97 4.83
C VAL A 108 8.45 -21.66 3.57
N ARG A 109 7.16 -21.93 3.49
CA ARG A 109 6.48 -22.53 2.36
C ARG A 109 5.44 -21.55 1.82
N VAL A 110 5.53 -21.23 0.54
CA VAL A 110 4.55 -20.39 -0.16
C VAL A 110 3.86 -21.26 -1.19
N MET A 111 2.54 -21.23 -1.18
CA MET A 111 1.70 -22.06 -2.07
C MET A 111 0.73 -21.18 -2.86
N LEU A 112 0.50 -21.52 -4.12
CA LEU A 112 -0.60 -21.02 -4.94
C LEU A 112 -1.61 -22.17 -5.09
N GLY A 113 -2.75 -22.07 -4.42
CA GLY A 113 -3.65 -23.22 -4.24
C GLY A 113 -2.92 -24.38 -3.58
N SER A 114 -2.87 -25.52 -4.24
CA SER A 114 -2.12 -26.73 -3.80
C SER A 114 -0.64 -26.75 -4.27
N ARG A 115 -0.26 -25.88 -5.23
CA ARG A 115 1.08 -25.87 -5.83
C ARG A 115 2.05 -25.11 -4.93
N VAL A 116 3.16 -25.75 -4.57
CA VAL A 116 4.28 -25.08 -3.89
C VAL A 116 5.04 -24.22 -4.91
N ILE A 117 5.14 -22.92 -4.65
CA ILE A 117 5.90 -21.95 -5.48
C ILE A 117 7.22 -21.56 -4.83
N ARG A 118 7.33 -21.77 -3.51
CA ARG A 118 8.57 -21.58 -2.76
C ARG A 118 8.60 -22.47 -1.52
N SER A 119 9.75 -23.05 -1.19
CA SER A 119 9.94 -23.85 0.02
C SER A 119 11.42 -23.82 0.42
N ASP A 120 11.78 -23.00 1.40
CA ASP A 120 13.16 -22.74 1.80
C ASP A 120 13.31 -22.58 3.30
N ASN A 121 14.53 -22.81 3.81
CA ASN A 121 14.92 -22.47 5.18
C ASN A 121 15.53 -21.06 5.24
N TRP A 122 15.06 -20.27 6.19
CA TRP A 122 15.50 -18.88 6.38
C TRP A 122 16.07 -18.67 7.77
N ARG A 123 17.27 -18.13 7.81
CA ARG A 123 17.93 -17.77 9.08
C ARG A 123 17.23 -16.58 9.70
N ILE A 124 16.91 -16.66 10.98
CA ILE A 124 16.42 -15.54 11.77
C ILE A 124 17.60 -14.65 12.13
N ARG A 125 17.53 -13.37 11.73
CA ARG A 125 18.56 -12.35 11.99
C ARG A 125 18.21 -11.57 13.24
N PRO A 126 19.20 -11.14 14.07
CA PRO A 126 18.93 -10.32 15.25
C PRO A 126 18.49 -8.90 14.88
N SER A 127 17.61 -8.31 15.70
CA SER A 127 17.43 -6.86 15.76
C SER A 127 18.68 -6.18 16.35
N LYS A 128 18.81 -4.83 16.21
CA LYS A 128 19.96 -4.07 16.75
C LYS A 128 20.20 -4.35 18.23
N ASN A 129 19.15 -4.41 19.04
CA ASN A 129 19.21 -4.68 20.47
C ASN A 129 19.11 -6.17 20.85
N ARG A 130 19.07 -7.07 19.88
CA ARG A 130 18.93 -8.53 20.03
C ARG A 130 17.69 -9.00 20.83
N ARG A 131 16.72 -8.14 21.05
CA ARG A 131 15.49 -8.52 21.79
C ARG A 131 14.59 -9.42 20.95
N PHE A 132 14.52 -9.18 19.62
CA PHE A 132 13.75 -10.00 18.69
C PHE A 132 14.57 -10.35 17.47
N GLY A 133 14.15 -11.38 16.77
CA GLY A 133 14.68 -11.79 15.48
C GLY A 133 13.72 -11.44 14.35
N TRP A 134 14.23 -11.38 13.13
CA TRP A 134 13.44 -11.11 11.93
C TRP A 134 13.97 -11.93 10.75
N PHE A 135 13.09 -12.17 9.78
CA PHE A 135 13.42 -12.72 8.48
C PHE A 135 12.55 -12.06 7.41
N LYS A 136 13.03 -12.04 6.16
CA LYS A 136 12.36 -11.43 5.01
C LYS A 136 12.40 -12.38 3.84
N VAL A 137 11.25 -12.80 3.36
CA VAL A 137 11.11 -13.80 2.29
C VAL A 137 10.45 -13.17 1.08
N PRO A 138 11.21 -12.86 0.02
CA PRO A 138 10.63 -12.35 -1.23
C PRO A 138 10.00 -13.50 -2.01
N PHE A 139 8.84 -13.25 -2.63
CA PHE A 139 8.20 -14.16 -3.57
C PHE A 139 7.33 -13.41 -4.57
N SER A 140 6.94 -14.08 -5.64
CA SER A 140 5.93 -13.62 -6.59
C SER A 140 5.02 -14.78 -6.98
N SER A 141 3.76 -14.50 -7.32
CA SER A 141 2.86 -15.54 -7.82
C SER A 141 3.07 -15.74 -9.33
N PRO A 142 3.19 -16.98 -9.81
CA PRO A 142 3.26 -17.26 -11.24
C PRO A 142 1.90 -17.12 -11.96
N GLY A 143 0.79 -17.01 -11.22
CA GLY A 143 -0.55 -16.90 -11.77
C GLY A 143 -1.55 -16.39 -10.75
N ALA A 144 -2.81 -16.22 -11.16
CA ALA A 144 -3.91 -15.83 -10.28
C ALA A 144 -4.33 -17.00 -9.37
N GLY A 145 -4.84 -16.67 -8.19
CA GLY A 145 -5.35 -17.66 -7.22
C GLY A 145 -5.05 -17.30 -5.78
N GLY A 146 -5.50 -18.16 -4.88
CA GLY A 146 -5.24 -18.03 -3.44
C GLY A 146 -3.78 -18.38 -3.11
N ILE A 147 -3.09 -17.49 -2.42
CA ILE A 147 -1.73 -17.71 -1.93
C ILE A 147 -1.78 -17.94 -0.43
N SER A 148 -1.09 -18.98 0.06
CA SER A 148 -0.81 -19.17 1.48
C SER A 148 0.69 -19.13 1.75
N VAL A 149 1.07 -18.42 2.80
CA VAL A 149 2.44 -18.36 3.32
C VAL A 149 2.43 -19.06 4.66
N GLU A 150 3.11 -20.19 4.76
CA GLU A 150 3.29 -20.95 5.99
C GLU A 150 4.73 -20.80 6.48
N VAL A 151 4.87 -20.55 7.78
CA VAL A 151 6.17 -20.47 8.46
C VAL A 151 6.16 -21.43 9.61
N THR A 152 7.12 -22.34 9.65
CA THR A 152 7.29 -23.34 10.70
C THR A 152 8.67 -23.26 11.32
N HIS A 153 8.73 -23.43 12.63
CA HIS A 153 9.96 -23.67 13.37
C HIS A 153 9.80 -24.97 14.15
N LYS A 154 10.72 -25.90 13.95
CA LYS A 154 10.74 -27.16 14.71
C LYS A 154 11.42 -26.95 16.07
N THR A 155 10.92 -27.59 17.11
CA THR A 155 11.53 -27.57 18.44
C THR A 155 13.02 -27.89 18.38
N ASN A 156 13.81 -27.09 19.05
CA ASN A 156 15.23 -27.34 19.30
C ASN A 156 15.54 -27.16 20.80
N HIS A 157 16.82 -27.25 21.18
CA HIS A 157 17.25 -27.10 22.58
C HIS A 157 16.97 -25.71 23.17
N ALA A 158 16.67 -24.71 22.37
CA ALA A 158 16.53 -23.32 22.80
C ALA A 158 15.12 -22.76 22.67
N VAL A 159 14.35 -23.20 21.64
CA VAL A 159 13.03 -22.65 21.31
C VAL A 159 12.07 -23.77 20.96
N ARG A 160 10.82 -23.69 21.48
CA ARG A 160 9.73 -24.58 21.15
C ARG A 160 9.25 -24.34 19.71
N GLU A 161 8.58 -25.32 19.14
CA GLU A 161 7.96 -25.19 17.83
C GLU A 161 6.91 -24.09 17.75
N PHE A 162 6.77 -23.51 16.57
CA PHE A 162 5.64 -22.66 16.23
C PHE A 162 5.29 -22.80 14.75
N LYS A 163 4.03 -22.60 14.44
CA LYS A 163 3.49 -22.53 13.09
C LYS A 163 2.66 -21.27 12.92
N LEU A 164 2.88 -20.54 11.81
CA LEU A 164 2.15 -19.34 11.45
C LEU A 164 1.70 -19.49 9.99
N SER A 165 0.57 -18.84 9.66
CA SER A 165 0.13 -18.72 8.29
C SER A 165 -0.44 -17.33 8.00
N ARG A 166 -0.34 -16.92 6.73
CA ARG A 166 -0.99 -15.75 6.16
C ARG A 166 -1.48 -16.07 4.77
N SER A 167 -2.63 -15.52 4.42
CA SER A 167 -3.21 -15.69 3.09
C SER A 167 -3.37 -14.35 2.39
N LEU A 168 -3.24 -14.37 1.07
CA LEU A 168 -3.57 -13.27 0.18
C LEU A 168 -4.06 -13.86 -1.16
N ALA A 169 -4.60 -13.01 -2.03
CA ALA A 169 -4.96 -13.47 -3.38
C ALA A 169 -4.10 -12.78 -4.43
N ALA A 170 -3.59 -13.55 -5.38
CA ALA A 170 -3.12 -13.03 -6.66
C ALA A 170 -4.35 -12.86 -7.56
N LEU A 171 -4.69 -11.62 -7.93
CA LEU A 171 -5.86 -11.30 -8.72
C LEU A 171 -5.60 -11.60 -10.20
N ASP A 172 -6.60 -12.10 -10.90
CA ASP A 172 -6.57 -12.15 -12.36
C ASP A 172 -6.59 -10.72 -12.92
N THR A 173 -5.67 -10.42 -13.82
CA THR A 173 -5.51 -9.12 -14.44
C THR A 173 -6.20 -9.00 -15.80
N ASN A 174 -6.81 -10.07 -16.28
CA ASN A 174 -7.54 -10.08 -17.54
C ASN A 174 -8.95 -9.50 -17.34
N ILE A 175 -9.09 -8.21 -17.64
CA ILE A 175 -10.37 -7.48 -17.54
C ILE A 175 -10.65 -6.70 -18.83
N SER A 176 -11.93 -6.51 -19.10
CA SER A 176 -12.46 -5.72 -20.20
C SER A 176 -13.65 -4.89 -19.73
N PHE A 177 -14.16 -4.01 -20.57
CA PHE A 177 -15.39 -3.26 -20.29
C PHE A 177 -16.52 -4.20 -19.85
N GLY A 178 -17.22 -3.84 -18.79
CA GLY A 178 -18.24 -4.67 -18.13
C GLY A 178 -17.71 -5.63 -17.07
N SER A 179 -16.40 -5.90 -17.00
CA SER A 179 -15.82 -6.71 -15.94
C SER A 179 -16.06 -6.09 -14.56
N SER A 180 -16.19 -6.94 -13.54
CA SER A 180 -16.36 -6.51 -12.16
C SER A 180 -15.46 -7.31 -11.20
N GLY A 181 -15.28 -6.80 -9.99
CA GLY A 181 -14.60 -7.52 -8.94
C GLY A 181 -13.33 -6.84 -8.40
N ARG A 182 -12.56 -7.62 -7.63
CA ARG A 182 -11.45 -7.09 -6.81
C ARG A 182 -10.31 -6.47 -7.61
N PHE A 183 -10.03 -6.94 -8.82
CA PHE A 183 -8.99 -6.34 -9.64
C PHE A 183 -9.45 -4.99 -10.20
N VAL A 184 -10.71 -4.85 -10.64
CA VAL A 184 -11.28 -3.55 -11.05
C VAL A 184 -11.24 -2.57 -9.87
N GLN A 185 -11.66 -3.00 -8.68
CA GLN A 185 -11.56 -2.18 -7.47
C GLN A 185 -10.11 -1.73 -7.19
N LEU A 186 -9.14 -2.62 -7.37
CA LEU A 186 -7.72 -2.27 -7.20
C LEU A 186 -7.29 -1.20 -8.22
N ILE A 187 -7.64 -1.35 -9.50
CA ILE A 187 -7.33 -0.34 -10.54
C ILE A 187 -7.96 1.01 -10.18
N GLN A 188 -9.24 1.03 -9.82
CA GLN A 188 -9.94 2.24 -9.40
C GLN A 188 -9.27 2.91 -8.19
N GLN A 189 -8.92 2.14 -7.15
CA GLN A 189 -8.19 2.63 -5.99
C GLN A 189 -6.80 3.20 -6.35
N ARG A 190 -6.11 2.59 -7.33
CA ARG A 190 -4.79 3.07 -7.74
C ARG A 190 -4.87 4.33 -8.60
N LEU A 191 -5.87 4.45 -9.46
CA LEU A 191 -6.17 5.69 -10.20
C LEU A 191 -6.51 6.83 -9.23
N ALA A 192 -7.42 6.60 -8.29
CA ALA A 192 -7.77 7.58 -7.27
C ALA A 192 -6.57 8.01 -6.40
N ALA A 193 -5.65 7.09 -6.08
CA ALA A 193 -4.42 7.41 -5.35
C ALA A 193 -3.43 8.30 -6.13
N LEU A 194 -3.61 8.42 -7.45
CA LEU A 194 -2.92 9.36 -8.34
C LEU A 194 -3.75 10.61 -8.65
N HIS A 195 -4.81 10.82 -7.88
CA HIS A 195 -5.77 11.91 -8.05
C HIS A 195 -6.55 11.88 -9.39
N ILE A 196 -6.52 10.79 -10.15
CA ILE A 196 -7.42 10.63 -11.29
C ILE A 196 -8.85 10.50 -10.75
N TYR A 197 -9.75 11.36 -11.22
CA TYR A 197 -11.15 11.30 -10.82
C TYR A 197 -11.80 10.00 -11.29
N ILE A 198 -12.35 9.25 -10.36
CA ILE A 198 -13.00 7.97 -10.65
C ILE A 198 -13.97 7.56 -9.55
N PRO A 199 -15.24 7.25 -9.88
CA PRO A 199 -16.15 6.58 -8.98
C PRO A 199 -15.67 5.15 -8.66
N GLN A 200 -15.71 4.76 -7.38
CA GLN A 200 -15.22 3.45 -6.91
C GLN A 200 -16.33 2.39 -7.00
N THR A 201 -16.81 2.10 -8.21
CA THR A 201 -17.98 1.22 -8.47
C THR A 201 -17.64 -0.27 -8.35
N GLY A 202 -16.39 -0.64 -8.55
CA GLY A 202 -15.95 -2.05 -8.68
C GLY A 202 -16.36 -2.69 -10.01
N VAL A 203 -16.89 -1.90 -10.95
CA VAL A 203 -17.24 -2.28 -12.31
C VAL A 203 -16.40 -1.49 -13.29
N TYR A 204 -15.91 -2.13 -14.34
CA TYR A 204 -15.22 -1.48 -15.44
C TYR A 204 -16.26 -0.86 -16.38
N ASP A 205 -16.77 0.28 -15.98
CA ASP A 205 -17.77 1.12 -16.66
C ASP A 205 -17.12 2.25 -17.47
N SER A 206 -17.92 3.11 -18.05
CA SER A 206 -17.46 4.28 -18.80
C SER A 206 -16.60 5.23 -17.92
N GLY A 207 -16.94 5.39 -16.63
CA GLY A 207 -16.13 6.19 -15.70
C GLY A 207 -14.73 5.61 -15.51
N THR A 208 -14.63 4.28 -15.39
CA THR A 208 -13.33 3.60 -15.35
C THR A 208 -12.55 3.78 -16.66
N GLY A 209 -13.25 3.70 -17.81
CA GLY A 209 -12.65 3.94 -19.12
C GLY A 209 -12.07 5.36 -19.23
N TRP A 210 -12.83 6.38 -18.88
CA TRP A 210 -12.37 7.77 -18.92
C TRP A 210 -11.22 8.06 -17.94
N ALA A 211 -11.23 7.45 -16.77
CA ALA A 211 -10.14 7.57 -15.83
C ALA A 211 -8.84 6.92 -16.33
N LEU A 212 -8.93 5.79 -17.04
CA LEU A 212 -7.77 5.17 -17.70
C LEU A 212 -7.26 6.03 -18.86
N ASP A 213 -8.15 6.61 -19.66
CA ASP A 213 -7.79 7.54 -20.71
C ASP A 213 -7.04 8.75 -20.15
N ALA A 214 -7.55 9.38 -19.08
CA ALA A 214 -6.86 10.47 -18.39
C ALA A 214 -5.47 10.03 -17.89
N TYR A 215 -5.35 8.83 -17.35
CA TYR A 215 -4.08 8.29 -16.89
C TYR A 215 -3.08 8.08 -18.04
N HIS A 216 -3.52 7.56 -19.18
CA HIS A 216 -2.66 7.36 -20.34
C HIS A 216 -2.19 8.68 -20.94
N ARG A 217 -3.06 9.69 -21.00
CA ARG A 217 -2.70 11.07 -21.41
C ARG A 217 -1.66 11.67 -20.47
N LEU A 218 -1.84 11.50 -19.16
CA LEU A 218 -0.89 11.97 -18.14
C LEU A 218 0.52 11.36 -18.33
N LEU A 219 0.58 10.12 -18.82
CA LEU A 219 1.83 9.41 -19.13
C LEU A 219 2.34 9.66 -20.56
N HIS A 220 1.67 10.51 -21.37
CA HIS A 220 1.95 10.73 -22.78
C HIS A 220 1.92 9.44 -23.63
N TRP A 221 1.00 8.51 -23.32
CA TRP A 221 0.85 7.24 -24.05
C TRP A 221 -0.24 7.27 -25.11
N GLY A 222 -0.96 8.37 -25.22
CA GLY A 222 -2.11 8.52 -26.12
C GLY A 222 -3.45 8.38 -25.42
N THR A 223 -4.52 8.21 -26.21
CA THR A 223 -5.91 8.20 -25.77
C THR A 223 -6.49 6.81 -25.96
N TYR A 224 -6.57 6.03 -24.90
CA TYR A 224 -7.22 4.72 -24.91
C TYR A 224 -7.71 4.34 -23.51
N GLN A 225 -8.72 3.49 -23.46
CA GLN A 225 -9.45 3.16 -22.24
C GLN A 225 -9.20 1.73 -21.75
N SER A 226 -8.29 0.99 -22.36
CA SER A 226 -7.99 -0.41 -21.98
C SER A 226 -6.90 -0.51 -20.93
N VAL A 227 -6.86 -1.65 -20.24
CA VAL A 227 -5.82 -1.99 -19.26
C VAL A 227 -4.93 -3.09 -19.84
N ASP A 228 -3.65 -2.78 -20.02
CA ASP A 228 -2.62 -3.75 -20.39
C ASP A 228 -1.63 -3.99 -19.25
N GLY A 229 -0.69 -4.91 -19.44
CA GLY A 229 0.34 -5.22 -18.45
C GLY A 229 1.24 -4.03 -18.10
N ARG A 230 1.48 -3.11 -19.05
CA ARG A 230 2.24 -1.87 -18.82
C ARG A 230 1.45 -0.92 -17.93
N THR A 231 0.18 -0.70 -18.22
CA THR A 231 -0.74 0.10 -17.41
C THR A 231 -0.81 -0.43 -15.97
N VAL A 232 -1.01 -1.74 -15.81
CA VAL A 232 -1.02 -2.38 -14.49
C VAL A 232 0.28 -2.13 -13.74
N SER A 233 1.43 -2.35 -14.39
CA SER A 233 2.74 -2.15 -13.75
C SER A 233 2.92 -0.71 -13.27
N TYR A 234 2.61 0.28 -14.09
CA TYR A 234 2.76 1.69 -13.76
C TYR A 234 1.82 2.13 -12.63
N LEU A 235 0.54 1.76 -12.70
CA LEU A 235 -0.44 2.05 -11.66
C LEU A 235 -0.06 1.45 -10.31
N LEU A 236 0.35 0.19 -10.29
CA LEU A 236 0.73 -0.49 -9.05
C LEU A 236 2.03 0.02 -8.43
N ASN A 237 2.88 0.69 -9.22
CA ASN A 237 4.06 1.38 -8.72
C ASN A 237 3.81 2.86 -8.38
N GLY A 238 2.60 3.37 -8.64
CA GLY A 238 2.22 4.74 -8.33
C GLY A 238 2.92 5.77 -9.23
N TRP A 239 3.20 5.41 -10.49
CA TRP A 239 3.82 6.33 -11.44
C TRP A 239 2.75 7.15 -12.15
N GLY A 240 3.04 8.42 -12.35
CA GLY A 240 2.18 9.43 -12.92
C GLY A 240 1.93 10.58 -11.94
N GLU A 241 2.17 11.80 -12.36
CA GLU A 241 2.00 13.01 -11.57
C GLU A 241 1.61 14.15 -12.48
N PHE A 242 0.54 14.86 -12.17
CA PHE A 242 0.20 16.11 -12.82
C PHE A 242 1.01 17.24 -12.18
N LYS A 243 1.77 17.97 -12.99
CA LYS A 243 2.58 19.10 -12.52
C LYS A 243 1.81 20.39 -12.68
N LEU A 244 1.36 20.94 -11.57
CA LEU A 244 0.71 22.25 -11.54
C LEU A 244 1.68 23.35 -11.96
N ARG A 245 1.17 24.32 -12.74
CA ARG A 245 1.88 25.54 -13.14
C ARG A 245 1.56 26.73 -12.24
N PHE A 246 0.36 26.75 -11.65
CA PHE A 246 -0.18 27.90 -10.92
C PHE A 246 -0.51 27.60 -9.44
N PRO A 247 0.41 27.01 -8.67
CA PRO A 247 0.12 26.62 -7.27
C PRO A 247 -0.13 27.82 -6.35
N SER A 248 0.10 29.05 -6.79
CA SER A 248 -0.17 30.30 -6.04
C SER A 248 -1.60 30.78 -6.18
N HIS A 249 -2.42 30.23 -7.08
CA HIS A 249 -3.80 30.68 -7.31
C HIS A 249 -4.81 30.15 -6.27
N GLY A 250 -4.35 29.46 -5.22
CA GLY A 250 -5.23 28.87 -4.23
C GLY A 250 -6.10 27.78 -4.85
N ARG A 251 -7.43 27.92 -4.72
CA ARG A 251 -8.37 27.01 -5.37
C ARG A 251 -8.50 27.36 -6.84
N HIS A 252 -8.15 26.42 -7.73
CA HIS A 252 -8.07 26.66 -9.16
C HIS A 252 -8.23 25.40 -10.01
N ALA A 253 -8.55 25.60 -11.27
CA ALA A 253 -8.60 24.59 -12.32
C ALA A 253 -7.52 24.84 -13.37
N GLU A 254 -6.64 23.89 -13.62
CA GLU A 254 -5.63 23.98 -14.69
C GLU A 254 -6.03 23.11 -15.89
N GLY A 255 -6.34 23.76 -17.00
CA GLY A 255 -6.58 23.12 -18.30
C GLY A 255 -5.28 22.99 -19.09
N ASN A 256 -4.65 21.82 -19.02
CA ASN A 256 -3.53 21.48 -19.89
C ASN A 256 -4.07 21.01 -21.25
N LEU A 257 -4.10 21.92 -22.23
CA LEU A 257 -4.68 21.66 -23.55
C LEU A 257 -3.80 20.71 -24.39
N GLY A 258 -2.50 20.66 -24.12
CA GLY A 258 -1.59 19.72 -24.77
C GLY A 258 -1.83 18.27 -24.36
N LEU A 259 -2.17 18.04 -23.10
CA LEU A 259 -2.52 16.73 -22.58
C LEU A 259 -4.02 16.42 -22.71
N GLN A 260 -4.86 17.43 -22.96
CA GLN A 260 -6.32 17.33 -22.89
C GLN A 260 -6.77 16.84 -21.51
N LEU A 261 -6.22 17.47 -20.46
CA LEU A 261 -6.51 17.19 -19.05
C LEU A 261 -6.89 18.47 -18.30
N LEU A 262 -7.83 18.34 -17.39
CA LEU A 262 -8.19 19.32 -16.39
C LEU A 262 -7.73 18.82 -15.02
N ALA A 263 -6.89 19.59 -14.33
CA ALA A 263 -6.57 19.36 -12.94
C ALA A 263 -7.32 20.35 -12.06
N LEU A 264 -7.97 19.88 -11.03
CA LEU A 264 -8.55 20.69 -9.97
C LEU A 264 -7.60 20.65 -8.77
N ALA A 265 -7.21 21.81 -8.26
CA ALA A 265 -6.20 21.92 -7.22
C ALA A 265 -6.54 22.97 -6.16
N ASP A 266 -5.98 22.79 -4.98
CA ASP A 266 -5.96 23.79 -3.90
C ASP A 266 -4.50 24.07 -3.53
N GLY A 267 -4.02 25.24 -3.90
CA GLY A 267 -2.61 25.57 -3.84
C GLY A 267 -1.77 24.56 -4.63
N SER A 268 -0.79 23.94 -4.00
CA SER A 268 0.08 22.93 -4.62
C SER A 268 -0.49 21.50 -4.58
N HIS A 269 -1.75 21.32 -4.14
CA HIS A 269 -2.33 19.99 -3.95
C HIS A 269 -3.37 19.68 -5.02
N VAL A 270 -3.04 18.79 -5.95
CA VAL A 270 -4.00 18.25 -6.91
C VAL A 270 -5.07 17.47 -6.17
N GLN A 271 -6.34 17.82 -6.42
CA GLN A 271 -7.52 17.15 -5.86
C GLN A 271 -8.11 16.13 -6.83
N ALA A 272 -8.17 16.50 -8.12
CA ALA A 272 -8.67 15.62 -9.17
C ALA A 272 -8.05 15.95 -10.52
N ILE A 273 -7.90 14.93 -11.36
CA ILE A 273 -7.47 15.02 -12.75
C ILE A 273 -8.54 14.35 -13.60
N LEU A 274 -9.05 15.06 -14.60
CA LEU A 274 -10.12 14.60 -15.50
C LEU A 274 -9.70 14.76 -16.96
N PRO A 275 -10.17 13.91 -17.87
CA PRO A 275 -10.00 14.13 -19.30
C PRO A 275 -10.92 15.26 -19.79
N ILE A 276 -10.47 16.03 -20.76
CA ILE A 276 -11.28 17.05 -21.44
C ILE A 276 -11.20 16.90 -22.95
N SER A 277 -12.17 17.53 -23.63
CA SER A 277 -12.10 17.86 -25.04
C SER A 277 -12.16 19.38 -25.19
N SER A 278 -11.01 20.00 -25.51
CA SER A 278 -10.88 21.45 -25.68
C SER A 278 -11.32 21.93 -27.05
N GLY A 279 -11.13 23.22 -27.33
CA GLY A 279 -11.44 23.83 -28.63
C GLY A 279 -10.67 23.19 -29.79
N LYS A 280 -11.39 22.94 -30.90
CA LYS A 280 -10.80 22.47 -32.16
C LYS A 280 -9.90 23.57 -32.76
N PRO A 281 -9.00 23.24 -33.71
CA PRO A 281 -8.04 24.21 -34.28
C PRO A 281 -8.70 25.46 -34.85
N SER A 282 -9.91 25.40 -35.42
CA SER A 282 -10.64 26.55 -35.95
C SER A 282 -11.29 27.45 -34.91
N THR A 283 -11.50 26.93 -33.70
CA THR A 283 -12.10 27.62 -32.53
C THR A 283 -11.36 27.20 -31.27
N PRO A 284 -10.06 27.59 -31.11
CA PRO A 284 -9.26 27.11 -30.00
C PRO A 284 -9.75 27.64 -28.65
N THR A 285 -9.50 26.89 -27.61
CA THR A 285 -9.66 27.41 -26.23
C THR A 285 -8.70 28.55 -26.01
N ILE A 286 -9.20 29.66 -25.49
CA ILE A 286 -8.38 30.83 -25.14
C ILE A 286 -7.37 30.47 -24.06
N LEU A 287 -6.13 30.97 -24.19
CA LEU A 287 -5.07 30.77 -23.19
C LEU A 287 -5.01 31.95 -22.22
N GLY A 288 -4.70 31.66 -20.98
CA GLY A 288 -4.54 32.68 -19.93
C GLY A 288 -5.08 32.23 -18.58
N ASP A 289 -5.12 33.19 -17.67
CA ASP A 289 -5.57 33.06 -16.30
C ASP A 289 -6.88 33.82 -16.13
N PHE A 290 -7.95 33.10 -15.84
CA PHE A 290 -9.31 33.61 -15.78
C PHE A 290 -9.92 33.27 -14.43
N GLN A 291 -11.16 33.77 -14.17
CA GLN A 291 -11.92 33.39 -13.00
C GLN A 291 -13.35 32.97 -13.37
N VAL A 292 -13.89 32.00 -12.65
CA VAL A 292 -15.29 31.63 -12.80
C VAL A 292 -16.18 32.83 -12.46
N TYR A 293 -16.88 33.37 -13.47
CA TYR A 293 -17.71 34.55 -13.31
C TYR A 293 -19.22 34.26 -13.39
N SER A 294 -19.60 33.12 -14.00
CA SER A 294 -20.99 32.72 -14.13
C SER A 294 -21.12 31.20 -14.06
N ARG A 295 -22.18 30.76 -13.42
CA ARG A 295 -22.41 29.31 -13.19
C ARG A 295 -23.86 28.97 -13.49
N VAL A 296 -24.08 27.98 -14.36
CA VAL A 296 -25.42 27.56 -14.79
C VAL A 296 -25.60 26.08 -14.54
N PRO A 297 -26.50 25.69 -13.63
CA PRO A 297 -26.81 24.27 -13.39
C PRO A 297 -27.76 23.72 -14.48
N GLY A 298 -27.69 22.39 -14.71
CA GLY A 298 -28.54 21.72 -15.66
C GLY A 298 -28.10 21.91 -17.11
N TYR A 299 -29.01 21.67 -18.05
CA TYR A 299 -28.77 21.81 -19.47
C TYR A 299 -29.03 23.21 -20.00
N LEU A 300 -28.12 23.71 -20.80
CA LEU A 300 -28.36 24.84 -21.68
C LEU A 300 -28.91 24.38 -23.03
N PRO A 301 -29.57 25.29 -23.81
CA PRO A 301 -30.17 24.94 -25.10
C PRO A 301 -29.20 24.37 -26.15
N ASP A 302 -27.93 24.68 -26.06
CA ASP A 302 -26.84 24.21 -26.91
C ASP A 302 -26.22 22.88 -26.46
N GLY A 303 -26.81 22.24 -25.42
CA GLY A 303 -26.40 20.94 -24.90
C GLY A 303 -25.29 20.98 -23.83
N MET A 304 -24.81 22.16 -23.45
CA MET A 304 -23.86 22.28 -22.33
C MET A 304 -24.54 21.89 -21.02
N TYR A 305 -23.86 21.12 -20.18
CA TYR A 305 -24.42 20.55 -18.95
C TYR A 305 -23.58 20.92 -17.76
N TYR A 306 -24.18 21.63 -16.76
CA TYR A 306 -23.52 22.16 -15.58
C TYR A 306 -22.28 22.97 -15.92
N SER A 307 -22.49 24.22 -16.34
CA SER A 307 -21.48 25.07 -16.95
C SER A 307 -20.90 26.08 -15.98
N ASP A 308 -19.58 26.12 -15.84
CA ASP A 308 -18.79 27.11 -15.15
C ASP A 308 -18.06 28.01 -16.17
N PHE A 309 -18.63 29.20 -16.45
CA PHE A 309 -18.08 30.16 -17.40
C PHE A 309 -16.94 30.95 -16.77
N PHE A 310 -15.81 31.03 -17.49
CA PHE A 310 -14.60 31.72 -17.00
C PHE A 310 -14.19 32.94 -17.83
N THR A 311 -14.57 33.01 -19.11
CA THR A 311 -14.37 34.23 -19.92
C THR A 311 -15.26 34.20 -21.15
N GLY A 312 -15.95 35.30 -21.48
CA GLY A 312 -16.86 35.36 -22.62
C GLY A 312 -17.84 34.20 -22.64
N GLY A 313 -17.90 33.45 -23.74
CA GLY A 313 -18.69 32.22 -23.87
C GLY A 313 -17.94 30.92 -23.53
N TYR A 314 -16.71 31.00 -23.00
CA TYR A 314 -15.90 29.83 -22.67
C TYR A 314 -16.24 29.28 -21.28
N ALA A 315 -16.46 27.99 -21.20
CA ALA A 315 -16.83 27.31 -19.95
C ALA A 315 -16.15 25.95 -19.81
N ILE A 316 -16.09 25.47 -18.56
CA ILE A 316 -15.93 24.05 -18.22
C ILE A 316 -17.33 23.48 -18.06
N HIS A 317 -17.68 22.43 -18.81
CA HIS A 317 -19.02 21.85 -18.78
C HIS A 317 -19.05 20.40 -19.25
N GLY A 318 -20.05 19.65 -18.86
CA GLY A 318 -20.34 18.34 -19.44
C GLY A 318 -20.91 18.46 -20.84
N TYR A 319 -20.55 17.50 -21.69
CA TYR A 319 -21.09 17.40 -23.05
C TYR A 319 -21.09 15.95 -23.53
N ASP A 320 -22.07 15.59 -24.34
CA ASP A 320 -22.12 14.30 -25.00
C ASP A 320 -22.30 14.47 -26.53
N PRO A 321 -21.33 13.99 -27.34
CA PRO A 321 -20.08 13.35 -26.93
C PRO A 321 -18.99 14.33 -26.48
N ALA A 322 -18.17 13.91 -25.50
CA ALA A 322 -16.89 14.51 -25.19
C ALA A 322 -15.79 13.61 -25.77
N PRO A 323 -15.34 13.81 -27.00
CA PRO A 323 -14.35 12.94 -27.63
C PRO A 323 -12.98 13.09 -26.97
N ASP A 324 -12.08 12.16 -27.26
CA ASP A 324 -10.72 12.12 -26.74
C ASP A 324 -9.72 13.06 -27.45
N TYR A 325 -10.25 13.96 -28.28
CA TYR A 325 -9.49 14.97 -29.03
C TYR A 325 -10.16 16.35 -28.94
N PRO A 326 -9.45 17.46 -29.29
CA PRO A 326 -10.04 18.81 -29.34
C PRO A 326 -11.19 18.90 -30.36
N ALA A 327 -12.42 19.15 -29.91
CA ALA A 327 -13.62 19.15 -30.76
C ALA A 327 -14.62 20.27 -30.44
N SER A 328 -14.42 21.02 -29.36
CA SER A 328 -15.36 22.08 -28.94
C SER A 328 -15.21 23.37 -29.78
N HIS A 329 -16.07 24.34 -29.53
CA HIS A 329 -15.96 25.71 -30.05
C HIS A 329 -15.19 26.64 -29.08
N GLY A 330 -14.34 26.06 -28.22
CA GLY A 330 -13.48 26.78 -27.29
C GLY A 330 -13.66 26.40 -25.81
N CYS A 331 -14.80 25.82 -25.43
CA CYS A 331 -15.01 25.31 -24.08
C CYS A 331 -14.12 24.11 -23.76
N MET A 332 -13.97 23.79 -22.50
CA MET A 332 -13.41 22.54 -22.02
C MET A 332 -14.55 21.58 -21.68
N ARG A 333 -14.81 20.62 -22.57
CA ARG A 333 -15.86 19.60 -22.40
C ARG A 333 -15.37 18.49 -21.53
N LEU A 334 -16.18 18.13 -20.53
CA LEU A 334 -16.00 16.95 -19.67
C LEU A 334 -16.89 15.80 -20.16
N PRO A 335 -16.54 14.53 -19.89
CA PRO A 335 -17.50 13.46 -19.92
C PRO A 335 -18.73 13.83 -19.08
N ILE A 336 -19.92 13.63 -19.62
CA ILE A 336 -21.14 14.22 -19.04
C ILE A 336 -21.41 13.79 -17.59
N GLN A 337 -21.00 12.59 -17.25
CA GLN A 337 -21.15 12.02 -15.92
C GLN A 337 -20.28 12.73 -14.85
N ASP A 338 -19.21 13.41 -15.26
CA ASP A 338 -18.25 14.06 -14.36
C ASP A 338 -18.61 15.53 -14.09
N ALA A 339 -19.49 16.10 -14.91
CA ALA A 339 -19.81 17.52 -14.91
C ALA A 339 -20.38 18.03 -13.58
N ILE A 340 -21.33 17.30 -12.99
CA ILE A 340 -21.95 17.68 -11.72
C ILE A 340 -20.91 17.76 -10.61
N TRP A 341 -19.97 16.82 -10.59
CA TRP A 341 -18.94 16.78 -9.57
C TRP A 341 -17.98 17.98 -9.71
N VAL A 342 -17.52 18.29 -10.93
CA VAL A 342 -16.68 19.47 -11.22
C VAL A 342 -17.41 20.76 -10.90
N TYR A 343 -18.65 20.89 -11.33
CA TYR A 343 -19.50 22.04 -11.01
C TYR A 343 -19.64 22.25 -9.51
N ASN A 344 -19.88 21.21 -8.73
CA ASN A 344 -19.98 21.31 -7.27
C ASN A 344 -18.63 21.61 -6.58
N TRP A 345 -17.52 21.27 -7.24
CA TRP A 345 -16.19 21.58 -6.73
C TRP A 345 -15.81 23.03 -7.00
N LEU A 346 -16.07 23.56 -8.19
CA LEU A 346 -15.78 24.95 -8.54
C LEU A 346 -16.76 25.93 -7.86
N SER A 347 -16.30 27.17 -7.68
CA SER A 347 -17.06 28.27 -7.10
C SER A 347 -16.80 29.56 -7.90
N TYR A 348 -17.68 30.57 -7.72
CA TYR A 348 -17.42 31.90 -8.24
C TYR A 348 -16.07 32.43 -7.73
N GLY A 349 -15.28 32.98 -8.65
CA GLY A 349 -13.95 33.55 -8.36
C GLY A 349 -12.81 32.55 -8.30
N ASP A 350 -13.06 31.23 -8.39
CA ASP A 350 -12.00 30.24 -8.56
C ASP A 350 -11.26 30.47 -9.88
N TRP A 351 -9.94 30.34 -9.87
CA TRP A 351 -9.12 30.51 -11.06
C TRP A 351 -9.29 29.36 -12.06
N VAL A 352 -9.21 29.72 -13.33
CA VAL A 352 -9.19 28.79 -14.46
C VAL A 352 -8.03 29.16 -15.36
N ASP A 353 -6.98 28.36 -15.31
CA ASP A 353 -5.73 28.58 -16.02
C ASP A 353 -5.66 27.63 -17.23
N THR A 354 -5.46 28.16 -18.43
CA THR A 354 -5.43 27.39 -19.66
C THR A 354 -4.10 27.56 -20.38
N TYR A 355 -3.49 26.44 -20.77
CA TYR A 355 -2.15 26.44 -21.41
C TYR A 355 -1.88 25.15 -22.22
N TYR A 356 -0.78 25.14 -22.96
CA TYR A 356 -0.21 23.97 -23.63
C TYR A 356 1.00 23.39 -22.91
#